data_80f7931f51f5402ab3e822215c8fa8d9
#
_entry.id   80f7931f51f5402ab3e822215c8fa8d9
#
_cell.length_a   1.000
_cell.length_b   1.000
_cell.length_c   1.000
_cell.angle_alpha   90.00
_cell.angle_beta   90.00
_cell.angle_gamma   90.00
#
_symmetry.space_group_name_H-M   'P 1'
#
loop_
_entity.id
_entity.type
_entity.pdbx_description
1 polymer ?
#
loop_
_entity_poly.entity_id
_entity_poly.type
_entity_poly.pdbx_seq_one_letter_code
_entity_poly.pdbx_strand_id
1 'polypeptide(L)'
;MTRPFKRLHHHLLTRLTGFEDGARLPALRARSVQRAHRGFTLIEIMVVLVIIGVLAALIAPNVLNRASDARVTAARTDVNNLMQALKLYKLDNQRYPTAEQGLEALVRKPATGPDVPNWKPYLDKLPPDPWGRAYQYLNPGLKGEIDVFSFGADGQPGGEGQNADIGSWQ
;
A
#
# COMPACT_ATOMS: atom_id res chain seq x y z
N MET A 1 21.28 48.24 23.68
CA MET A 1 21.16 48.86 25.03
C MET A 1 21.47 47.75 26.00
N THR A 2 22.69 47.70 26.39
CA THR A 2 23.24 47.93 27.75
C THR A 2 23.00 46.77 28.71
N ARG A 3 23.97 45.84 28.85
CA ARG A 3 25.03 45.73 29.89
C ARG A 3 24.58 46.06 31.32
N PRO A 4 25.39 45.63 32.32
CA PRO A 4 25.96 44.38 32.87
C PRO A 4 25.89 44.39 34.44
N PHE A 5 26.60 43.47 35.14
CA PHE A 5 27.39 43.74 36.36
C PHE A 5 27.44 42.48 37.23
N LYS A 6 28.56 42.00 37.48
CA LYS A 6 29.76 42.18 38.36
C LYS A 6 29.72 41.22 39.55
N ARG A 7 30.67 40.34 39.61
CA ARG A 7 31.79 40.11 40.55
C ARG A 7 31.61 40.67 41.98
N LEU A 8 31.98 39.80 42.93
CA LEU A 8 32.96 40.05 44.05
C LEU A 8 33.06 38.72 44.85
N HIS A 9 34.26 38.12 44.89
CA HIS A 9 35.34 38.17 45.83
C HIS A 9 35.00 38.17 47.33
N HIS A 10 35.43 37.22 48.11
CA HIS A 10 36.60 37.24 49.00
C HIS A 10 36.70 36.00 49.86
N HIS A 11 37.85 35.38 49.82
CA HIS A 11 38.73 34.96 50.89
C HIS A 11 38.12 34.72 52.29
N LEU A 12 38.41 33.53 52.84
CA LEU A 12 39.13 33.43 54.12
C LEU A 12 39.69 32.01 54.31
N LEU A 13 41.00 31.95 54.41
CA LEU A 13 41.80 30.87 54.92
C LEU A 13 41.57 30.77 56.42
N THR A 14 41.40 29.56 56.94
CA THR A 14 41.87 29.24 58.28
C THR A 14 42.25 27.77 58.36
N ARG A 15 43.47 27.56 58.64
CA ARG A 15 44.11 26.30 59.03
C ARG A 15 43.45 25.74 60.29
N LEU A 16 43.31 24.45 60.36
CA LEU A 16 43.56 23.71 61.58
C LEU A 16 44.05 22.28 61.19
N THR A 17 45.15 21.99 61.73
CA THR A 17 45.99 20.79 61.70
C THR A 17 45.37 19.64 62.45
N GLY A 18 45.54 18.44 61.96
CA GLY A 18 45.81 17.25 62.74
C GLY A 18 44.60 16.45 63.21
N PHE A 19 44.35 15.36 62.55
CA PHE A 19 44.11 14.10 63.24
C PHE A 19 44.38 12.94 62.29
N GLU A 20 45.55 12.33 62.50
CA GLU A 20 45.87 10.99 61.96
C GLU A 20 45.12 9.98 62.80
N ASP A 21 44.17 9.30 62.25
CA ASP A 21 43.79 8.00 62.75
C ASP A 21 43.40 7.08 61.60
N GLY A 22 44.26 6.08 61.44
CA GLY A 22 44.14 5.07 60.41
C GLY A 22 42.97 4.10 60.63
N ALA A 23 41.83 4.45 60.13
CA ALA A 23 40.75 3.50 59.96
C ALA A 23 40.76 2.97 58.53
N ARG A 24 41.40 1.82 58.33
CA ARG A 24 41.31 1.03 57.11
C ARG A 24 39.83 0.63 56.91
N LEU A 25 39.11 1.34 56.09
CA LEU A 25 37.81 0.91 55.57
C LEU A 25 38.00 -0.39 54.78
N PRO A 26 37.23 -1.44 55.07
CA PRO A 26 37.27 -2.65 54.26
C PRO A 26 36.78 -2.34 52.83
N ALA A 27 37.62 -2.61 51.87
CA ALA A 27 37.26 -2.50 50.45
C ALA A 27 36.01 -3.35 50.18
N LEU A 28 34.88 -2.69 49.97
CA LEU A 28 33.65 -3.31 49.46
C LEU A 28 33.99 -3.86 48.06
N ARG A 29 34.31 -5.15 48.02
CA ARG A 29 34.43 -5.89 46.77
C ARG A 29 33.06 -5.80 46.09
N ALA A 30 32.96 -4.92 45.12
CA ALA A 30 31.85 -4.92 44.17
C ALA A 30 31.83 -6.29 43.49
N ARG A 31 30.88 -7.14 43.91
CA ARG A 31 30.58 -8.37 43.20
C ARG A 31 29.99 -7.94 41.87
N SER A 32 30.81 -7.98 40.82
CA SER A 32 30.32 -7.91 39.46
C SER A 32 29.36 -9.10 39.23
N VAL A 33 28.06 -8.83 39.20
CA VAL A 33 27.09 -9.82 38.75
C VAL A 33 27.31 -9.96 37.25
N GLN A 34 28.13 -10.92 36.87
CA GLN A 34 28.24 -11.35 35.49
C GLN A 34 26.86 -11.91 35.10
N ARG A 35 26.10 -11.11 34.40
CA ARG A 35 24.90 -11.59 33.69
C ARG A 35 25.41 -12.59 32.65
N ALA A 36 25.22 -13.85 32.94
CA ALA A 36 25.45 -14.93 31.98
C ALA A 36 24.55 -14.66 30.79
N HIS A 37 25.08 -14.23 29.65
CA HIS A 37 24.38 -14.17 28.38
C HIS A 37 24.16 -15.61 27.97
N ARG A 38 22.95 -16.09 28.20
CA ARG A 38 22.52 -17.38 27.69
C ARG A 38 22.35 -17.22 26.16
N GLY A 39 23.31 -17.68 25.42
CA GLY A 39 23.19 -17.82 23.96
C GLY A 39 22.16 -18.89 23.62
N PHE A 40 21.47 -18.71 22.51
CA PHE A 40 20.55 -19.71 22.00
C PHE A 40 21.32 -20.97 21.58
N THR A 41 20.75 -22.13 21.85
CA THR A 41 21.31 -23.40 21.39
C THR A 41 20.97 -23.60 19.90
N LEU A 42 21.81 -24.34 19.18
CA LEU A 42 21.57 -24.65 17.78
C LEU A 42 20.24 -25.40 17.60
N ILE A 43 19.92 -26.34 18.52
CA ILE A 43 18.66 -27.08 18.48
C ILE A 43 17.44 -26.18 18.69
N GLU A 44 17.55 -25.17 19.54
CA GLU A 44 16.45 -24.21 19.81
C GLU A 44 16.09 -23.42 18.56
N ILE A 45 17.11 -22.94 17.82
CA ILE A 45 16.88 -22.27 16.53
C ILE A 45 16.31 -23.23 15.48
N MET A 46 16.81 -24.49 15.42
CA MET A 46 16.28 -25.49 14.49
C MET A 46 14.80 -25.78 14.75
N VAL A 47 14.38 -25.94 16.00
CA VAL A 47 12.98 -26.18 16.36
C VAL A 47 12.10 -24.98 15.96
N VAL A 48 12.57 -23.76 16.23
CA VAL A 48 11.85 -22.52 15.84
C VAL A 48 11.67 -22.45 14.32
N LEU A 49 12.72 -22.74 13.54
CA LEU A 49 12.64 -22.73 12.08
C LEU A 49 11.66 -23.79 11.55
N VAL A 50 11.62 -24.97 12.15
CA VAL A 50 10.64 -26.02 11.77
C VAL A 50 9.22 -25.55 12.05
N ILE A 51 8.95 -24.98 13.23
CA ILE A 51 7.61 -24.47 13.59
C ILE A 51 7.18 -23.34 12.63
N ILE A 52 8.06 -22.37 12.36
CA ILE A 52 7.77 -21.28 11.42
C ILE A 52 7.51 -21.83 10.01
N GLY A 53 8.30 -22.82 9.56
CA GLY A 53 8.13 -23.45 8.26
C GLY A 53 6.76 -24.14 8.12
N VAL A 54 6.33 -24.88 9.13
CA VAL A 54 5.00 -25.53 9.15
C VAL A 54 3.87 -24.51 9.14
N LEU A 55 3.96 -23.46 9.98
CA LEU A 55 2.94 -22.40 10.02
C LEU A 55 2.87 -21.61 8.71
N ALA A 56 4.02 -21.30 8.11
CA ALA A 56 4.07 -20.61 6.83
C ALA A 56 3.42 -21.42 5.71
N ALA A 57 3.62 -22.74 5.66
CA ALA A 57 3.03 -23.63 4.66
C ALA A 57 1.50 -23.68 4.74
N LEU A 58 0.92 -23.50 5.93
CA LEU A 58 -0.55 -23.49 6.13
C LEU A 58 -1.18 -22.12 5.79
N ILE A 59 -0.45 -21.03 6.00
CA ILE A 59 -0.99 -19.66 5.87
C ILE A 59 -0.84 -19.12 4.45
N ALA A 60 0.29 -19.41 3.78
CA ALA A 60 0.63 -18.84 2.50
C ALA A 60 -0.45 -19.02 1.40
N PRO A 61 -1.03 -20.21 1.16
CA PRO A 61 -2.04 -20.39 0.12
C PRO A 61 -3.30 -19.56 0.37
N ASN A 62 -3.74 -19.42 1.62
CA ASN A 62 -4.94 -18.66 1.95
C ASN A 62 -4.76 -17.15 1.70
N VAL A 63 -3.57 -16.60 1.97
CA VAL A 63 -3.28 -15.18 1.73
C VAL A 63 -3.24 -14.88 0.24
N LEU A 64 -2.63 -15.76 -0.57
CA LEU A 64 -2.54 -15.59 -2.03
C LEU A 64 -3.93 -15.64 -2.68
N ASN A 65 -4.80 -16.56 -2.27
CA ASN A 65 -6.16 -16.64 -2.79
C ASN A 65 -6.98 -15.39 -2.46
N ARG A 66 -6.89 -14.88 -1.22
CA ARG A 66 -7.59 -13.65 -0.83
C ARG A 66 -7.11 -12.42 -1.61
N ALA A 67 -5.81 -12.31 -1.89
CA ALA A 67 -5.28 -11.24 -2.71
C ALA A 67 -5.80 -11.30 -4.15
N SER A 68 -5.96 -12.51 -4.69
CA SER A 68 -6.55 -12.75 -6.01
C SER A 68 -8.03 -12.33 -6.06
N ASP A 69 -8.83 -12.76 -5.08
CA ASP A 69 -10.25 -12.43 -4.99
C ASP A 69 -10.47 -10.91 -4.84
N ALA A 70 -9.60 -10.25 -4.09
CA ALA A 70 -9.63 -8.79 -3.94
C ALA A 70 -9.38 -8.06 -5.28
N ARG A 71 -8.47 -8.56 -6.12
CA ARG A 71 -8.23 -8.01 -7.47
C ARG A 71 -9.45 -8.19 -8.37
N VAL A 72 -10.05 -9.37 -8.39
CA VAL A 72 -11.28 -9.63 -9.15
C VAL A 72 -12.40 -8.68 -8.71
N THR A 73 -12.57 -8.49 -7.40
CA THR A 73 -13.58 -7.58 -6.84
C THR A 73 -13.30 -6.13 -7.24
N ALA A 74 -12.04 -5.69 -7.20
CA ALA A 74 -11.65 -4.36 -7.64
C ALA A 74 -11.95 -4.15 -9.13
N ALA A 75 -11.61 -5.13 -9.99
CA ALA A 75 -11.91 -5.05 -11.43
C ALA A 75 -13.42 -4.92 -11.69
N ARG A 76 -14.26 -5.68 -10.98
CA ARG A 76 -15.74 -5.54 -11.09
C ARG A 76 -16.23 -4.15 -10.70
N THR A 77 -15.66 -3.60 -9.63
CA THR A 77 -15.99 -2.25 -9.18
C THR A 77 -15.62 -1.21 -10.23
N ASP A 78 -14.43 -1.32 -10.81
CA ASP A 78 -13.96 -0.40 -11.86
C ASP A 78 -14.81 -0.50 -13.13
N VAL A 79 -15.14 -1.72 -13.59
CA VAL A 79 -16.06 -1.93 -14.73
C VAL A 79 -17.40 -1.26 -14.47
N ASN A 80 -17.99 -1.40 -13.28
CA ASN A 80 -19.23 -0.75 -12.93
C ASN A 80 -19.10 0.77 -12.93
N ASN A 81 -18.03 1.34 -12.42
CA ASN A 81 -17.78 2.77 -12.42
C ASN A 81 -17.62 3.31 -13.86
N LEU A 82 -16.88 2.59 -14.71
CA LEU A 82 -16.73 2.92 -16.13
C LEU A 82 -18.09 2.89 -16.87
N MET A 83 -18.91 1.87 -16.60
CA MET A 83 -20.25 1.77 -17.16
C MET A 83 -21.17 2.92 -16.73
N GLN A 84 -21.08 3.36 -15.45
CA GLN A 84 -21.82 4.54 -14.98
C GLN A 84 -21.37 5.81 -15.71
N ALA A 85 -20.07 6.03 -15.86
CA ALA A 85 -19.53 7.16 -16.61
C ALA A 85 -19.97 7.14 -18.09
N LEU A 86 -19.98 5.97 -18.73
CA LEU A 86 -20.47 5.80 -20.09
C LEU A 86 -21.98 6.10 -20.22
N LYS A 87 -22.78 5.71 -19.23
CA LYS A 87 -24.22 6.05 -19.20
C LYS A 87 -24.44 7.55 -19.06
N LEU A 88 -23.65 8.24 -18.25
CA LEU A 88 -23.68 9.70 -18.15
C LEU A 88 -23.25 10.36 -19.47
N TYR A 89 -22.19 9.85 -20.10
CA TYR A 89 -21.79 10.31 -21.43
C TYR A 89 -22.93 10.18 -22.45
N LYS A 90 -23.62 9.01 -22.46
CA LYS A 90 -24.78 8.78 -23.36
C LYS A 90 -25.93 9.73 -23.07
N LEU A 91 -26.21 10.04 -21.80
CA LEU A 91 -27.24 11.00 -21.40
C LEU A 91 -27.00 12.39 -21.98
N ASP A 92 -25.75 12.88 -21.87
CA ASP A 92 -25.38 14.22 -22.33
C ASP A 92 -25.25 14.30 -23.86
N ASN A 93 -24.75 13.25 -24.51
CA ASN A 93 -24.38 13.26 -25.94
C ASN A 93 -25.30 12.39 -26.81
N GLN A 94 -26.37 11.77 -26.24
CA GLN A 94 -27.37 10.92 -26.88
C GLN A 94 -26.82 9.64 -27.54
N ARG A 95 -25.59 9.29 -27.24
CA ARG A 95 -24.90 8.08 -27.75
C ARG A 95 -23.71 7.73 -26.86
N TYR A 96 -23.25 6.49 -26.95
CA TYR A 96 -21.97 6.09 -26.39
C TYR A 96 -20.80 6.54 -27.30
N PRO A 97 -19.57 6.62 -26.74
CA PRO A 97 -18.38 6.81 -27.55
C PRO A 97 -18.29 5.73 -28.64
N THR A 98 -17.74 6.06 -29.80
CA THR A 98 -17.47 5.04 -30.84
C THR A 98 -16.34 4.10 -30.37
N ALA A 99 -16.19 2.93 -31.02
CA ALA A 99 -15.07 2.03 -30.73
C ALA A 99 -13.70 2.72 -30.88
N GLU A 100 -13.57 3.63 -31.86
CA GLU A 100 -12.33 4.41 -32.08
C GLU A 100 -12.09 5.47 -31.00
N GLN A 101 -13.16 6.09 -30.49
CA GLN A 101 -13.08 7.06 -29.39
C GLN A 101 -12.73 6.38 -28.06
N GLY A 102 -13.19 5.15 -27.88
CA GLY A 102 -12.86 4.33 -26.72
C GLY A 102 -13.23 4.96 -25.39
N LEU A 103 -12.65 4.41 -24.32
CA LEU A 103 -12.82 4.93 -22.96
C LEU A 103 -12.13 6.30 -22.74
N GLU A 104 -11.16 6.67 -23.59
CA GLU A 104 -10.52 7.98 -23.53
C GLU A 104 -11.50 9.13 -23.67
N ALA A 105 -12.64 8.92 -24.36
CA ALA A 105 -13.72 9.88 -24.47
C ALA A 105 -14.34 10.29 -23.11
N LEU A 106 -14.14 9.51 -22.05
CA LEU A 106 -14.58 9.84 -20.70
C LEU A 106 -13.68 10.87 -20.01
N VAL A 107 -12.43 10.96 -20.41
CA VAL A 107 -11.39 11.82 -19.80
C VAL A 107 -11.12 13.05 -20.66
N ARG A 108 -11.13 12.88 -21.99
CA ARG A 108 -10.81 13.95 -22.95
C ARG A 108 -11.89 14.04 -24.03
N LYS A 109 -12.20 15.29 -24.44
CA LYS A 109 -13.13 15.49 -25.57
C LYS A 109 -12.54 14.83 -26.81
N PRO A 110 -13.28 13.88 -27.46
CA PRO A 110 -12.83 13.28 -28.71
C PRO A 110 -12.59 14.32 -29.79
N ALA A 111 -11.45 14.18 -30.48
CA ALA A 111 -11.10 15.02 -31.63
C ALA A 111 -11.59 14.43 -32.96
N THR A 112 -11.98 13.16 -32.98
CA THR A 112 -12.44 12.42 -34.17
C THR A 112 -13.81 11.82 -33.96
N GLY A 113 -14.46 11.50 -35.07
CA GLY A 113 -15.81 10.92 -35.05
C GLY A 113 -16.90 11.98 -34.95
N PRO A 114 -18.11 11.56 -34.58
CA PRO A 114 -19.27 12.47 -34.50
C PRO A 114 -19.08 13.52 -33.39
N ASP A 115 -19.47 14.76 -33.65
CA ASP A 115 -19.35 15.86 -32.68
C ASP A 115 -20.15 15.60 -31.40
N VAL A 116 -19.58 16.05 -30.28
CA VAL A 116 -20.15 15.90 -28.93
C VAL A 116 -20.20 17.28 -28.25
N PRO A 117 -21.18 18.12 -28.63
CA PRO A 117 -21.25 19.49 -28.16
C PRO A 117 -21.46 19.63 -26.65
N ASN A 118 -22.12 18.65 -26.03
CA ASN A 118 -22.41 18.64 -24.58
C ASN A 118 -21.37 17.86 -23.78
N TRP A 119 -20.20 17.59 -24.37
CA TRP A 119 -19.15 16.85 -23.68
C TRP A 119 -18.61 17.62 -22.46
N LYS A 120 -18.39 16.87 -21.40
CA LYS A 120 -17.66 17.29 -20.18
C LYS A 120 -16.78 16.13 -19.71
N PRO A 121 -15.77 16.35 -18.89
CA PRO A 121 -15.01 15.25 -18.32
C PRO A 121 -15.91 14.44 -17.38
N TYR A 122 -15.98 13.13 -17.58
CA TYR A 122 -16.76 12.18 -16.79
C TYR A 122 -15.90 11.46 -15.76
N LEU A 123 -14.59 11.41 -16.01
CA LEU A 123 -13.56 10.85 -15.15
C LEU A 123 -12.30 11.76 -15.20
N ASP A 124 -11.59 11.87 -14.10
CA ASP A 124 -10.31 12.57 -14.05
C ASP A 124 -9.21 11.81 -14.81
N LYS A 125 -9.24 10.46 -14.70
CA LYS A 125 -8.33 9.56 -15.40
C LYS A 125 -8.97 8.18 -15.56
N LEU A 126 -8.50 7.43 -16.56
CA LEU A 126 -8.84 6.01 -16.68
C LEU A 126 -8.00 5.19 -15.70
N PRO A 127 -8.63 4.37 -14.85
CA PRO A 127 -7.90 3.44 -14.03
C PRO A 127 -7.33 2.30 -14.91
N PRO A 128 -6.12 1.79 -14.64
CA PRO A 128 -5.71 0.49 -15.12
C PRO A 128 -6.48 -0.60 -14.36
N ASP A 129 -6.58 -1.79 -14.93
CA ASP A 129 -7.10 -2.93 -14.21
C ASP A 129 -6.14 -3.35 -13.07
N PRO A 130 -6.55 -4.19 -12.11
CA PRO A 130 -5.72 -4.61 -10.98
C PRO A 130 -4.45 -5.40 -11.34
N TRP A 131 -4.26 -5.72 -12.61
CA TRP A 131 -3.06 -6.35 -13.17
C TRP A 131 -2.23 -5.38 -14.02
N GLY A 132 -2.61 -4.08 -14.07
CA GLY A 132 -1.86 -3.00 -14.71
C GLY A 132 -2.13 -2.79 -16.20
N ARG A 133 -3.19 -3.38 -16.75
CA ARG A 133 -3.59 -3.25 -18.16
C ARG A 133 -4.78 -2.29 -18.31
N ALA A 134 -4.97 -1.77 -19.55
CA ALA A 134 -6.15 -0.98 -19.88
C ALA A 134 -7.40 -1.87 -19.97
N TYR A 135 -8.54 -1.36 -19.49
CA TYR A 135 -9.83 -1.97 -19.73
C TYR A 135 -10.17 -1.94 -21.22
N GLN A 136 -10.80 -2.98 -21.70
CA GLN A 136 -11.28 -3.11 -23.07
C GLN A 136 -12.67 -2.49 -23.20
N TYR A 137 -12.95 -1.96 -24.40
CA TYR A 137 -14.24 -1.34 -24.73
C TYR A 137 -14.69 -1.80 -26.12
N LEU A 138 -15.93 -2.22 -26.20
CA LEU A 138 -16.58 -2.57 -27.48
C LEU A 138 -17.86 -1.77 -27.67
N ASN A 139 -18.02 -1.17 -28.83
CA ASN A 139 -19.24 -0.55 -29.30
C ASN A 139 -19.40 -0.79 -30.81
N PRO A 140 -20.35 -1.63 -31.26
CA PRO A 140 -21.33 -2.34 -30.45
C PRO A 140 -20.71 -3.44 -29.58
N GLY A 141 -21.32 -3.73 -28.43
CA GLY A 141 -20.93 -4.81 -27.55
C GLY A 141 -21.31 -6.19 -28.10
N LEU A 142 -20.66 -7.23 -27.58
CA LEU A 142 -20.97 -8.64 -27.89
C LEU A 142 -22.00 -9.23 -26.92
N LYS A 143 -22.06 -8.70 -25.69
CA LYS A 143 -22.92 -9.16 -24.61
C LYS A 143 -24.01 -8.17 -24.25
N GLY A 144 -23.79 -6.88 -24.54
CA GLY A 144 -24.74 -5.80 -24.30
C GLY A 144 -24.72 -4.76 -25.43
N GLU A 145 -25.35 -3.61 -25.21
CA GLU A 145 -25.29 -2.47 -26.15
C GLU A 145 -23.83 -1.99 -26.32
N ILE A 146 -23.08 -1.99 -25.23
CA ILE A 146 -21.65 -1.79 -25.16
C ILE A 146 -21.06 -2.76 -24.14
N ASP A 147 -19.81 -3.12 -24.29
CA ASP A 147 -19.09 -3.96 -23.34
C ASP A 147 -17.82 -3.25 -22.83
N VAL A 148 -17.62 -3.31 -21.50
CA VAL A 148 -16.38 -2.92 -20.84
C VAL A 148 -15.89 -4.11 -20.06
N PHE A 149 -14.59 -4.47 -20.20
CA PHE A 149 -14.08 -5.66 -19.54
C PHE A 149 -12.57 -5.64 -19.34
N SER A 150 -12.09 -6.50 -18.45
CA SER A 150 -10.68 -6.89 -18.29
C SER A 150 -10.53 -8.37 -18.64
N PHE A 151 -9.40 -8.74 -19.23
CA PHE A 151 -9.04 -10.13 -19.49
C PHE A 151 -8.48 -10.88 -18.27
N GLY A 152 -8.77 -10.42 -17.05
CA GLY A 152 -8.31 -11.11 -15.85
C GLY A 152 -6.79 -11.12 -15.66
N ALA A 153 -6.29 -12.08 -14.90
CA ALA A 153 -4.87 -12.10 -14.50
C ALA A 153 -3.92 -12.46 -15.66
N ASP A 154 -4.31 -13.32 -16.57
CA ASP A 154 -3.45 -13.77 -17.67
C ASP A 154 -3.47 -12.84 -18.89
N GLY A 155 -4.46 -11.95 -18.99
CA GLY A 155 -4.62 -11.03 -20.12
C GLY A 155 -5.04 -11.71 -21.43
N GLN A 156 -5.66 -12.90 -21.33
CA GLN A 156 -6.15 -13.68 -22.48
C GLN A 156 -7.68 -13.78 -22.41
N PRO A 157 -8.35 -13.85 -23.57
CA PRO A 157 -9.80 -14.08 -23.60
C PRO A 157 -10.20 -15.40 -22.94
N GLY A 158 -11.25 -15.39 -22.11
CA GLY A 158 -11.79 -16.57 -21.45
C GLY A 158 -11.19 -16.82 -20.07
N GLY A 159 -10.77 -18.08 -19.80
CA GLY A 159 -10.17 -18.45 -18.52
C GLY A 159 -11.19 -18.75 -17.41
N GLU A 160 -10.65 -19.16 -16.26
CA GLU A 160 -11.40 -19.47 -15.03
C GLU A 160 -10.77 -18.82 -13.79
N GLY A 161 -11.59 -18.61 -12.75
CA GLY A 161 -11.13 -18.03 -11.50
C GLY A 161 -10.58 -16.61 -11.69
N GLN A 162 -9.33 -16.37 -11.31
CA GLN A 162 -8.66 -15.08 -11.48
C GLN A 162 -8.31 -14.75 -12.94
N ASN A 163 -8.24 -15.75 -13.80
CA ASN A 163 -7.96 -15.59 -15.23
C ASN A 163 -9.23 -15.36 -16.06
N ALA A 164 -10.40 -15.49 -15.45
CA ALA A 164 -11.65 -15.26 -16.16
C ALA A 164 -11.80 -13.80 -16.57
N ASP A 165 -12.43 -13.57 -17.73
CA ASP A 165 -12.84 -12.24 -18.16
C ASP A 165 -13.82 -11.63 -17.16
N ILE A 166 -13.61 -10.37 -16.81
CA ILE A 166 -14.45 -9.62 -15.88
C ILE A 166 -15.08 -8.48 -16.67
N GLY A 167 -16.39 -8.57 -16.91
CA GLY A 167 -17.07 -7.65 -17.82
C GLY A 167 -18.39 -7.10 -17.31
N SER A 168 -18.92 -6.13 -18.07
CA SER A 168 -20.17 -5.41 -17.78
C SER A 168 -21.44 -6.26 -17.85
N TRP A 169 -21.32 -7.51 -18.25
CA TRP A 169 -22.41 -8.50 -18.36
C TRP A 169 -22.58 -9.41 -17.14
N GLN A 170 -21.79 -9.21 -16.07
CA GLN A 170 -21.83 -10.03 -14.85
C GLN A 170 -22.69 -9.40 -13.76
#